data_133f7a271312685fe98ba133b1e252fd
#
_entry.id   133f7a271312685fe98ba133b1e252fd
#
_cell.length_a   1.000
_cell.length_b   1.000
_cell.length_c   1.000
_cell.angle_alpha   90.00
_cell.angle_beta   90.00
_cell.angle_gamma   90.00
#
_symmetry.space_group_name_H-M   'P 1'
#
loop_
_entity.id
_entity.type
_entity.pdbx_description
1 polymer ?
#
loop_
_entity_poly.entity_id
_entity_poly.type
_entity_poly.pdbx_seq_one_letter_code
_entity_poly.pdbx_strand_id
1 'polypeptide(L)'
;NKEQTLTGVIRGTGACVPKRVMDNDEIAGFVETSDEWIRERTGVERRHIAEEETTVSMAVEAGRQAVEEAGVSPEEIDMILVATGSADRVFPCTACQVQEALGASGAVGFDLNAACSGFLFAYNTAQAYIASGIYRTILIIGSESLSRIVDWTDRGTCILFGDGAGAVLLQAKEGKSYQPVSHSDGRGGPALTGPGVLGRARSI
;
A
#
# COMPACT_ATOMS: atom_id res chain seq x y z
N ASN A 1 -5.62 -21.40 -33.53
CA ASN A 1 -4.99 -20.21 -32.91
C ASN A 1 -5.09 -20.38 -31.41
N LYS A 2 -3.96 -20.67 -30.73
CA LYS A 2 -3.88 -20.49 -29.28
C LYS A 2 -3.94 -18.97 -29.08
N GLU A 3 -5.01 -18.48 -28.47
CA GLU A 3 -5.05 -17.10 -27.99
C GLU A 3 -3.81 -16.90 -27.10
N GLN A 4 -2.96 -15.97 -27.50
CA GLN A 4 -1.78 -15.60 -26.73
C GLN A 4 -2.27 -14.91 -25.45
N THR A 5 -2.09 -15.57 -24.32
CA THR A 5 -2.48 -15.03 -23.01
C THR A 5 -1.40 -14.09 -22.52
N LEU A 6 -1.79 -12.88 -22.10
CA LEU A 6 -0.89 -11.93 -21.46
C LEU A 6 -0.89 -12.14 -19.95
N THR A 7 0.27 -11.96 -19.35
CA THR A 7 0.45 -11.94 -17.88
C THR A 7 1.38 -10.79 -17.51
N GLY A 8 1.15 -10.19 -16.38
CA GLY A 8 2.02 -9.15 -15.82
C GLY A 8 3.24 -9.77 -15.14
N VAL A 9 4.42 -9.33 -15.52
CA VAL A 9 5.68 -9.70 -14.86
C VAL A 9 6.26 -8.49 -14.14
N ILE A 10 6.79 -8.70 -12.94
CA ILE A 10 7.46 -7.65 -12.17
C ILE A 10 8.77 -7.29 -12.87
N ARG A 11 8.95 -6.01 -13.16
CA ARG A 11 10.13 -5.46 -13.83
C ARG A 11 10.98 -4.60 -12.93
N GLY A 12 10.36 -4.02 -11.90
CA GLY A 12 11.04 -3.19 -10.93
C GLY A 12 10.26 -3.16 -9.62
N THR A 13 10.97 -2.89 -8.54
CA THR A 13 10.47 -2.79 -7.18
C THR A 13 10.97 -1.51 -6.53
N GLY A 14 10.27 -1.04 -5.51
CA GLY A 14 10.71 0.11 -4.73
C GLY A 14 10.11 0.08 -3.35
N ALA A 15 10.76 0.77 -2.41
CA ALA A 15 10.30 0.86 -1.04
C ALA A 15 10.66 2.21 -0.44
N CYS A 16 9.82 2.69 0.46
CA CYS A 16 10.07 3.88 1.25
C CYS A 16 9.55 3.66 2.67
N VAL A 17 10.37 3.95 3.65
CA VAL A 17 9.98 3.95 5.06
C VAL A 17 10.36 5.29 5.69
N PRO A 18 9.59 5.79 6.66
CA PRO A 18 9.94 6.99 7.42
C PRO A 18 11.30 6.88 8.11
N LYS A 19 11.93 8.03 8.38
CA LYS A 19 13.24 8.07 9.04
C LYS A 19 13.18 7.73 10.51
N ARG A 20 12.10 8.15 11.20
CA ARG A 20 11.92 7.89 12.62
C ARG A 20 11.65 6.41 12.86
N VAL A 21 12.38 5.85 13.82
CA VAL A 21 12.20 4.48 14.30
C VAL A 21 11.75 4.55 15.75
N MET A 22 10.66 3.86 16.06
CA MET A 22 10.12 3.69 17.41
C MET A 22 10.34 2.25 17.85
N ASP A 23 10.95 2.04 18.99
CA ASP A 23 11.11 0.72 19.60
C ASP A 23 9.99 0.37 20.59
N ASN A 24 10.06 -0.82 21.18
CA ASN A 24 9.06 -1.29 22.12
C ASN A 24 9.14 -0.61 23.49
N ASP A 25 10.32 -0.15 23.90
CA ASP A 25 10.49 0.58 25.16
C ASP A 25 9.80 1.95 25.10
N GLU A 26 9.83 2.61 23.93
CA GLU A 26 9.09 3.85 23.72
C GLU A 26 7.57 3.61 23.81
N ILE A 27 7.05 2.49 23.25
CA ILE A 27 5.63 2.13 23.38
C ILE A 27 5.26 1.86 24.85
N ALA A 28 6.14 1.25 25.61
CA ALA A 28 5.94 1.04 27.06
C ALA A 28 5.78 2.34 27.85
N GLY A 29 6.17 3.47 27.28
CA GLY A 29 5.89 4.80 27.83
C GLY A 29 4.46 5.27 27.64
N PHE A 30 3.69 4.67 26.74
CA PHE A 30 2.29 5.05 26.45
C PHE A 30 1.28 4.11 27.09
N VAL A 31 1.58 2.80 27.12
CA VAL A 31 0.70 1.74 27.59
C VAL A 31 1.46 0.73 28.43
N GLU A 32 0.74 0.02 29.33
CA GLU A 32 1.32 -1.03 30.16
C GLU A 32 1.73 -2.24 29.31
N THR A 33 2.99 -2.30 28.91
CA THR A 33 3.57 -3.36 28.07
C THR A 33 5.07 -3.50 28.30
N SER A 34 5.72 -4.42 27.59
CA SER A 34 7.19 -4.59 27.58
C SER A 34 7.67 -5.05 26.21
N ASP A 35 8.97 -4.88 25.91
CA ASP A 35 9.59 -5.41 24.70
C ASP A 35 9.36 -6.92 24.58
N GLU A 36 9.59 -7.68 25.66
CA GLU A 36 9.38 -9.13 25.68
C GLU A 36 7.94 -9.49 25.32
N TRP A 37 6.95 -8.83 25.93
CA TRP A 37 5.52 -9.09 25.69
C TRP A 37 5.10 -8.82 24.24
N ILE A 38 5.61 -7.72 23.64
CA ILE A 38 5.32 -7.36 22.25
C ILE A 38 5.97 -8.36 21.29
N ARG A 39 7.24 -8.70 21.52
CA ARG A 39 7.99 -9.63 20.65
C ARG A 39 7.42 -11.04 20.66
N GLU A 40 7.03 -11.55 21.81
CA GLU A 40 6.39 -12.87 21.90
C GLU A 40 5.10 -12.98 21.07
N ARG A 41 4.33 -11.88 20.97
CA ARG A 41 3.03 -11.86 20.29
C ARG A 41 3.09 -11.46 18.82
N THR A 42 4.03 -10.64 18.45
CA THR A 42 4.07 -9.99 17.13
C THR A 42 5.36 -10.23 16.36
N GLY A 43 6.43 -10.54 17.05
CA GLY A 43 7.79 -10.55 16.49
C GLY A 43 8.36 -9.14 16.21
N VAL A 44 7.59 -8.07 16.47
CA VAL A 44 7.99 -6.69 16.16
C VAL A 44 8.91 -6.16 17.25
N GLU A 45 10.09 -5.71 16.86
CA GLU A 45 11.05 -5.02 17.74
C GLU A 45 11.01 -3.50 17.56
N ARG A 46 10.82 -3.06 16.32
CA ARG A 46 10.84 -1.65 15.93
C ARG A 46 9.86 -1.41 14.78
N ARG A 47 9.37 -0.18 14.63
CA ARG A 47 8.55 0.26 13.51
C ARG A 47 8.97 1.65 13.08
N HIS A 48 8.78 1.93 11.78
CA HIS A 48 8.97 3.27 11.25
C HIS A 48 7.68 4.08 11.45
N ILE A 49 7.81 5.34 11.86
CA ILE A 49 6.70 6.25 12.14
C ILE A 49 6.87 7.53 11.33
N ALA A 50 5.87 7.86 10.53
CA ALA A 50 5.86 9.08 9.72
C ALA A 50 5.70 10.33 10.61
N GLU A 51 6.61 11.26 10.49
CA GLU A 51 6.57 12.59 11.09
C GLU A 51 6.27 13.64 10.01
N GLU A 52 7.19 13.81 9.09
CA GLU A 52 7.05 14.71 7.94
C GLU A 52 6.56 13.99 6.68
N GLU A 53 6.88 12.70 6.59
CA GLU A 53 6.46 11.86 5.48
C GLU A 53 4.94 11.70 5.47
N THR A 54 4.37 11.57 4.28
CA THR A 54 2.93 11.35 4.06
C THR A 54 2.71 10.06 3.29
N THR A 55 1.49 9.56 3.29
CA THR A 55 1.12 8.40 2.45
C THR A 55 1.48 8.64 0.99
N VAL A 56 1.23 9.86 0.49
CA VAL A 56 1.60 10.26 -0.89
C VAL A 56 3.11 10.31 -1.07
N SER A 57 3.86 10.98 -0.18
CA SER A 57 5.30 11.14 -0.37
C SER A 57 6.05 9.80 -0.36
N MET A 58 5.65 8.87 0.52
CA MET A 58 6.20 7.52 0.55
C MET A 58 5.83 6.73 -0.70
N ALA A 59 4.58 6.86 -1.17
CA ALA A 59 4.12 6.22 -2.40
C ALA A 59 4.90 6.71 -3.63
N VAL A 60 5.15 8.02 -3.73
CA VAL A 60 5.95 8.62 -4.81
C VAL A 60 7.36 8.07 -4.82
N GLU A 61 8.01 8.02 -3.66
CA GLU A 61 9.40 7.56 -3.57
C GLU A 61 9.52 6.06 -3.90
N ALA A 62 8.64 5.22 -3.35
CA ALA A 62 8.61 3.80 -3.69
C ALA A 62 8.30 3.58 -5.19
N GLY A 63 7.33 4.31 -5.74
CA GLY A 63 6.98 4.24 -7.15
C GLY A 63 8.12 4.67 -8.07
N ARG A 64 8.81 5.77 -7.74
CA ARG A 64 9.97 6.25 -8.48
C ARG A 64 11.07 5.19 -8.59
N GLN A 65 11.42 4.54 -7.47
CA GLN A 65 12.41 3.47 -7.45
C GLN A 65 11.99 2.28 -8.34
N ALA A 66 10.72 1.86 -8.27
CA ALA A 66 10.21 0.75 -9.08
C ALA A 66 10.28 1.07 -10.59
N VAL A 67 9.97 2.31 -10.98
CA VAL A 67 10.04 2.76 -12.38
C VAL A 67 11.48 2.83 -12.86
N GLU A 68 12.39 3.38 -12.04
CA GLU A 68 13.82 3.45 -12.34
C GLU A 68 14.46 2.07 -12.50
N GLU A 69 14.18 1.14 -11.56
CA GLU A 69 14.68 -0.24 -11.63
C GLU A 69 14.17 -0.97 -12.88
N ALA A 70 12.92 -0.73 -13.26
CA ALA A 70 12.33 -1.29 -14.47
C ALA A 70 12.96 -0.73 -15.78
N GLY A 71 13.61 0.42 -15.71
CA GLY A 71 14.14 1.12 -16.87
C GLY A 71 13.06 1.64 -17.82
N VAL A 72 11.89 2.01 -17.27
CA VAL A 72 10.71 2.46 -18.01
C VAL A 72 10.57 3.97 -17.82
N SER A 73 10.20 4.69 -18.90
CA SER A 73 9.83 6.10 -18.78
C SER A 73 8.48 6.23 -18.06
N PRO A 74 8.28 7.19 -17.15
CA PRO A 74 6.97 7.45 -16.54
C PRO A 74 5.84 7.63 -17.57
N GLU A 75 6.14 8.15 -18.76
CA GLU A 75 5.16 8.33 -19.85
C GLU A 75 4.66 7.01 -20.45
N GLU A 76 5.40 5.89 -20.24
CA GLU A 76 5.00 4.55 -20.70
C GLU A 76 4.06 3.85 -19.71
N ILE A 77 3.78 4.45 -18.56
CA ILE A 77 2.87 3.89 -17.57
C ILE A 77 1.43 4.12 -18.02
N ASP A 78 0.67 3.05 -18.17
CA ASP A 78 -0.73 3.10 -18.55
C ASP A 78 -1.66 3.32 -17.35
N MET A 79 -1.27 2.78 -16.18
CA MET A 79 -2.10 2.82 -14.98
C MET A 79 -1.24 2.85 -13.70
N ILE A 80 -1.76 3.58 -12.71
CA ILE A 80 -1.23 3.60 -11.33
C ILE A 80 -2.34 3.16 -10.38
N LEU A 81 -2.09 2.11 -9.61
CA LEU A 81 -2.97 1.63 -8.55
C LEU A 81 -2.31 1.85 -7.20
N VAL A 82 -2.99 2.53 -6.29
CA VAL A 82 -2.53 2.68 -4.91
C VAL A 82 -3.47 1.97 -3.95
N ALA A 83 -2.95 0.99 -3.23
CA ALA A 83 -3.65 0.34 -2.14
C ALA A 83 -3.35 1.10 -0.85
N THR A 84 -4.36 1.70 -0.25
CA THR A 84 -4.24 2.45 0.99
C THR A 84 -5.55 2.51 1.77
N GLY A 85 -5.47 2.40 3.09
CA GLY A 85 -6.56 2.69 4.04
C GLY A 85 -6.34 4.00 4.81
N SER A 86 -5.19 4.64 4.62
CA SER A 86 -4.75 5.86 5.33
C SER A 86 -4.35 6.98 4.36
N ALA A 87 -5.13 7.18 3.30
CA ALA A 87 -4.90 8.26 2.34
C ALA A 87 -4.84 9.63 3.05
N ASP A 88 -3.93 10.52 2.62
CA ASP A 88 -3.79 11.87 3.19
C ASP A 88 -5.04 12.72 2.94
N ARG A 89 -5.79 12.41 1.87
CA ARG A 89 -7.01 13.14 1.43
C ARG A 89 -8.04 12.17 0.87
N VAL A 90 -9.30 12.56 0.95
CA VAL A 90 -10.39 11.84 0.26
C VAL A 90 -10.30 12.05 -1.25
N PHE A 91 -9.99 13.29 -1.67
CA PHE A 91 -9.73 13.65 -3.07
C PHE A 91 -8.77 14.86 -3.14
N PRO A 92 -7.93 14.94 -4.18
CA PRO A 92 -7.71 13.92 -5.20
C PRO A 92 -7.18 12.62 -4.58
N CYS A 93 -7.41 11.48 -5.25
CA CYS A 93 -6.91 10.20 -4.77
C CYS A 93 -5.38 10.15 -4.78
N THR A 94 -4.80 9.26 -3.97
CA THR A 94 -3.34 9.12 -3.84
C THR A 94 -2.69 8.79 -5.18
N ALA A 95 -3.30 7.90 -5.97
CA ALA A 95 -2.78 7.50 -7.28
C ALA A 95 -2.65 8.69 -8.25
N CYS A 96 -3.61 9.64 -8.26
CA CYS A 96 -3.51 10.83 -9.09
C CYS A 96 -2.40 11.78 -8.64
N GLN A 97 -2.16 11.89 -7.34
CA GLN A 97 -1.04 12.68 -6.79
C GLN A 97 0.31 12.06 -7.13
N VAL A 98 0.41 10.72 -7.08
CA VAL A 98 1.60 9.98 -7.53
C VAL A 98 1.82 10.15 -9.03
N GLN A 99 0.76 10.07 -9.84
CA GLN A 99 0.80 10.26 -11.28
C GLN A 99 1.41 11.60 -11.66
N GLU A 100 0.96 12.68 -11.03
CA GLU A 100 1.49 14.03 -11.22
C GLU A 100 2.97 14.11 -10.82
N ALA A 101 3.30 13.62 -9.62
CA ALA A 101 4.66 13.71 -9.07
C ALA A 101 5.69 12.91 -9.88
N LEU A 102 5.30 11.80 -10.50
CA LEU A 102 6.17 11.00 -11.37
C LEU A 102 6.23 11.51 -12.81
N GLY A 103 5.34 12.41 -13.22
CA GLY A 103 5.21 12.85 -14.60
C GLY A 103 4.57 11.81 -15.53
N ALA A 104 3.81 10.86 -14.99
CA ALA A 104 3.12 9.80 -15.74
C ALA A 104 1.82 10.31 -16.36
N SER A 105 1.90 11.35 -17.21
CA SER A 105 0.77 12.15 -17.68
C SER A 105 -0.30 11.36 -18.46
N GLY A 106 0.08 10.25 -19.08
CA GLY A 106 -0.83 9.35 -19.80
C GLY A 106 -1.52 8.30 -18.95
N ALA A 107 -1.06 8.11 -17.71
CA ALA A 107 -1.58 7.04 -16.85
C ALA A 107 -2.96 7.38 -16.28
N VAL A 108 -3.84 6.38 -16.19
CA VAL A 108 -5.03 6.46 -15.36
C VAL A 108 -4.67 6.05 -13.93
N GLY A 109 -5.34 6.63 -12.93
CA GLY A 109 -5.04 6.32 -11.54
C GLY A 109 -6.27 6.25 -10.64
N PHE A 110 -6.27 5.30 -9.72
CA PHE A 110 -7.24 5.24 -8.64
C PHE A 110 -6.69 4.49 -7.42
N ASP A 111 -7.25 4.82 -6.26
CA ASP A 111 -6.96 4.12 -5.02
C ASP A 111 -7.94 2.96 -4.83
N LEU A 112 -7.47 1.89 -4.18
CA LEU A 112 -8.33 0.83 -3.68
C LEU A 112 -8.05 0.58 -2.20
N ASN A 113 -9.09 0.20 -1.46
CA ASN A 113 -8.98 -0.15 -0.06
C ASN A 113 -9.52 -1.57 0.17
N ALA A 114 -8.61 -2.46 0.52
CA ALA A 114 -8.89 -3.80 1.01
C ALA A 114 -7.99 -4.11 2.23
N ALA A 115 -7.70 -3.10 3.01
CA ALA A 115 -6.85 -3.15 4.21
C ALA A 115 -5.54 -3.92 3.95
N CYS A 116 -5.15 -4.84 4.84
CA CYS A 116 -3.90 -5.61 4.75
C CYS A 116 -3.77 -6.44 3.45
N SER A 117 -4.88 -6.77 2.79
CA SER A 117 -4.89 -7.49 1.50
C SER A 117 -4.87 -6.53 0.29
N GLY A 118 -4.85 -5.22 0.51
CA GLY A 118 -4.98 -4.20 -0.53
C GLY A 118 -3.99 -4.36 -1.67
N PHE A 119 -2.71 -4.59 -1.36
CA PHE A 119 -1.68 -4.79 -2.38
C PHE A 119 -1.97 -6.01 -3.27
N LEU A 120 -2.39 -7.14 -2.70
CA LEU A 120 -2.75 -8.34 -3.47
C LEU A 120 -3.97 -8.10 -4.35
N PHE A 121 -4.98 -7.36 -3.88
CA PHE A 121 -6.14 -7.00 -4.71
C PHE A 121 -5.76 -6.03 -5.83
N ALA A 122 -4.85 -5.08 -5.58
CA ALA A 122 -4.30 -4.22 -6.63
C ALA A 122 -3.52 -5.04 -7.67
N TYR A 123 -2.72 -6.00 -7.23
CA TYR A 123 -1.99 -6.92 -8.10
C TYR A 123 -2.96 -7.77 -8.96
N ASN A 124 -4.00 -8.34 -8.35
CA ASN A 124 -5.04 -9.10 -9.08
C ASN A 124 -5.75 -8.22 -10.11
N THR A 125 -6.06 -6.98 -9.76
CA THR A 125 -6.69 -5.99 -10.65
C THR A 125 -5.79 -5.68 -11.83
N ALA A 126 -4.51 -5.41 -11.59
CA ALA A 126 -3.52 -5.16 -12.64
C ALA A 126 -3.36 -6.36 -13.58
N GLN A 127 -3.29 -7.58 -13.03
CA GLN A 127 -3.22 -8.80 -13.84
C GLN A 127 -4.46 -8.97 -14.74
N ALA A 128 -5.65 -8.64 -14.24
CA ALA A 128 -6.87 -8.69 -15.04
C ALA A 128 -6.85 -7.67 -16.20
N TYR A 129 -6.38 -6.44 -15.96
CA TYR A 129 -6.22 -5.45 -17.01
C TYR A 129 -5.18 -5.86 -18.06
N ILE A 130 -4.06 -6.44 -17.63
CA ILE A 130 -3.04 -6.95 -18.54
C ILE A 130 -3.58 -8.13 -19.36
N ALA A 131 -4.27 -9.06 -18.71
CA ALA A 131 -4.85 -10.22 -19.39
C ALA A 131 -5.91 -9.84 -20.43
N SER A 132 -6.68 -8.75 -20.16
CA SER A 132 -7.65 -8.21 -21.12
C SER A 132 -7.03 -7.44 -22.30
N GLY A 133 -5.71 -7.14 -22.22
CA GLY A 133 -5.00 -6.35 -23.22
C GLY A 133 -5.27 -4.85 -23.19
N ILE A 134 -6.03 -4.34 -22.18
CA ILE A 134 -6.37 -2.90 -22.07
C ILE A 134 -5.13 -2.09 -21.69
N TYR A 135 -4.35 -2.57 -20.71
CA TYR A 135 -3.13 -1.91 -20.25
C TYR A 135 -1.96 -2.88 -20.25
N ARG A 136 -0.75 -2.37 -20.43
CA ARG A 136 0.47 -3.17 -20.57
C ARG A 136 1.53 -2.87 -19.52
N THR A 137 1.58 -1.62 -19.01
CA THR A 137 2.54 -1.16 -18.01
C THR A 137 1.79 -0.55 -16.84
N ILE A 138 1.83 -1.23 -15.70
CA ILE A 138 1.04 -0.85 -14.52
C ILE A 138 1.95 -0.72 -13.31
N LEU A 139 1.90 0.43 -12.64
CA LEU A 139 2.55 0.67 -11.35
C LEU A 139 1.57 0.37 -10.22
N ILE A 140 1.96 -0.50 -9.31
CA ILE A 140 1.17 -0.87 -8.13
C ILE A 140 1.94 -0.42 -6.90
N ILE A 141 1.27 0.28 -5.99
CA ILE A 141 1.85 0.78 -4.76
C ILE A 141 0.93 0.42 -3.59
N GLY A 142 1.52 -0.10 -2.51
CA GLY A 142 0.89 -0.11 -1.19
C GLY A 142 1.56 0.96 -0.34
N SER A 143 0.79 1.86 0.25
CA SER A 143 1.33 2.93 1.09
C SER A 143 0.40 3.22 2.26
N GLU A 144 0.97 3.25 3.46
CA GLU A 144 0.19 3.46 4.68
C GLU A 144 0.91 4.37 5.68
N SER A 145 0.13 5.23 6.34
CA SER A 145 0.50 6.01 7.51
C SER A 145 -0.43 5.66 8.66
N LEU A 146 -0.43 4.38 9.07
CA LEU A 146 -1.35 3.85 10.08
C LEU A 146 -1.12 4.45 11.47
N SER A 147 0.09 4.89 11.77
CA SER A 147 0.42 5.59 13.02
C SER A 147 -0.47 6.81 13.30
N ARG A 148 -1.04 7.41 12.25
CA ARG A 148 -1.91 8.59 12.33
C ARG A 148 -3.36 8.28 12.73
N ILE A 149 -3.77 7.01 12.63
CA ILE A 149 -5.13 6.56 12.92
C ILE A 149 -5.19 5.55 14.06
N VAL A 150 -4.04 5.04 14.52
CA VAL A 150 -3.93 4.15 15.68
C VAL A 150 -4.30 4.92 16.95
N ASP A 151 -5.06 4.28 17.82
CA ASP A 151 -5.25 4.72 19.21
C ASP A 151 -4.03 4.28 20.04
N TRP A 152 -3.15 5.22 20.35
CA TRP A 152 -1.93 4.98 21.13
C TRP A 152 -2.20 4.64 22.60
N THR A 153 -3.44 4.66 23.05
CA THR A 153 -3.87 4.21 24.39
C THR A 153 -4.40 2.78 24.40
N ASP A 154 -4.65 2.20 23.22
CA ASP A 154 -5.06 0.81 23.07
C ASP A 154 -3.86 -0.11 22.90
N ARG A 155 -3.45 -0.79 23.99
CA ARG A 155 -2.37 -1.78 23.98
C ARG A 155 -2.54 -2.89 22.94
N GLY A 156 -3.80 -3.24 22.62
CA GLY A 156 -4.10 -4.34 21.70
C GLY A 156 -3.72 -4.03 20.25
N THR A 157 -3.75 -2.78 19.86
CA THR A 157 -3.54 -2.35 18.48
C THR A 157 -2.29 -1.51 18.27
N CYS A 158 -1.90 -0.63 19.21
CA CYS A 158 -0.77 0.29 19.02
C CYS A 158 0.58 -0.40 18.81
N ILE A 159 0.72 -1.64 19.29
CA ILE A 159 1.95 -2.44 19.14
C ILE A 159 2.15 -3.02 17.74
N LEU A 160 1.11 -3.04 16.89
CA LEU A 160 1.09 -3.78 15.62
C LEU A 160 1.53 -2.97 14.41
N PHE A 161 1.31 -1.66 14.43
CA PHE A 161 1.34 -0.84 13.22
C PHE A 161 2.58 0.05 13.14
N GLY A 162 2.97 0.30 11.90
CA GLY A 162 3.95 1.27 11.49
C GLY A 162 3.60 1.80 10.11
N ASP A 163 4.47 2.61 9.54
CA ASP A 163 4.25 3.34 8.30
C ASP A 163 5.28 2.94 7.25
N GLY A 164 4.89 3.01 5.99
CA GLY A 164 5.76 2.72 4.87
C GLY A 164 5.03 2.54 3.55
N ALA A 165 5.79 2.43 2.50
CA ALA A 165 5.32 2.13 1.15
C ALA A 165 6.19 1.10 0.45
N GLY A 166 5.56 0.30 -0.40
CA GLY A 166 6.22 -0.59 -1.33
C GLY A 166 5.55 -0.52 -2.69
N ALA A 167 6.34 -0.66 -3.76
CA ALA A 167 5.85 -0.58 -5.12
C ALA A 167 6.42 -1.68 -6.00
N VAL A 168 5.64 -2.09 -7.01
CA VAL A 168 6.10 -2.92 -8.11
C VAL A 168 5.61 -2.34 -9.43
N LEU A 169 6.45 -2.39 -10.46
CA LEU A 169 6.05 -2.12 -11.83
C LEU A 169 5.86 -3.43 -12.57
N LEU A 170 4.66 -3.63 -13.13
CA LEU A 170 4.32 -4.76 -13.99
C LEU A 170 4.37 -4.37 -15.46
N GLN A 171 4.91 -5.26 -16.29
CA GLN A 171 4.77 -5.19 -17.74
C GLN A 171 4.14 -6.46 -18.30
N ALA A 172 3.30 -6.29 -19.30
CA ALA A 172 2.66 -7.37 -20.02
C ALA A 172 3.71 -8.22 -20.78
N LYS A 173 3.60 -9.53 -20.62
CA LYS A 173 4.38 -10.53 -21.36
C LYS A 173 3.47 -11.69 -21.78
N GLU A 174 3.77 -12.32 -22.89
CA GLU A 174 3.14 -13.59 -23.23
C GLU A 174 3.51 -14.67 -22.21
N GLY A 175 2.49 -15.37 -21.70
CA GLY A 175 2.71 -16.38 -20.68
C GLY A 175 1.43 -17.06 -20.23
N LYS A 176 1.53 -17.80 -19.12
CA LYS A 176 0.36 -18.41 -18.50
C LYS A 176 -0.49 -17.36 -17.84
N SER A 177 -1.81 -17.49 -18.00
CA SER A 177 -2.78 -16.66 -17.27
C SER A 177 -2.55 -16.74 -15.78
N TYR A 178 -2.52 -15.57 -15.14
CA TYR A 178 -2.51 -15.46 -13.68
C TYR A 178 -3.89 -15.85 -13.14
N GLN A 179 -3.92 -16.68 -12.12
CA GLN A 179 -5.15 -17.14 -11.47
C GLN A 179 -5.10 -16.76 -9.98
N PRO A 180 -5.84 -15.73 -9.56
CA PRO A 180 -5.88 -15.36 -8.16
C PRO A 180 -6.71 -16.35 -7.35
N VAL A 181 -6.30 -16.55 -6.08
CA VAL A 181 -7.11 -17.25 -5.08
C VAL A 181 -7.38 -16.25 -3.96
N SER A 182 -8.62 -15.82 -3.83
CA SER A 182 -9.03 -14.79 -2.86
C SER A 182 -10.35 -15.16 -2.22
N HIS A 183 -10.48 -14.91 -0.92
CA HIS A 183 -11.69 -15.12 -0.14
C HIS A 183 -11.94 -13.92 0.78
N SER A 184 -13.20 -13.66 1.09
CA SER A 184 -13.60 -12.62 2.04
C SER A 184 -14.70 -13.15 2.95
N ASP A 185 -14.63 -12.80 4.24
CA ASP A 185 -15.68 -13.06 5.20
C ASP A 185 -16.03 -11.77 5.96
N GLY A 186 -17.08 -11.10 5.52
CA GLY A 186 -17.54 -9.84 6.12
C GLY A 186 -18.00 -9.96 7.57
N ARG A 187 -18.26 -11.18 8.07
CA ARG A 187 -18.63 -11.42 9.47
C ARG A 187 -17.47 -11.12 10.43
N GLY A 188 -16.23 -11.19 9.93
CA GLY A 188 -15.03 -10.87 10.69
C GLY A 188 -14.80 -9.36 10.92
N GLY A 189 -15.62 -8.49 10.34
CA GLY A 189 -15.47 -7.04 10.43
C GLY A 189 -15.26 -6.47 11.85
N PRO A 190 -15.99 -6.95 12.89
CA PRO A 190 -15.78 -6.46 14.25
C PRO A 190 -14.42 -6.77 14.89
N ALA A 191 -13.63 -7.67 14.32
CA ALA A 191 -12.34 -8.07 14.90
C ALA A 191 -11.29 -6.95 14.84
N LEU A 192 -11.35 -6.08 13.82
CA LEU A 192 -10.47 -4.92 13.68
C LEU A 192 -11.21 -3.83 12.90
N THR A 193 -11.39 -2.67 13.52
CA THR A 193 -12.09 -1.53 12.92
C THR A 193 -11.23 -0.28 12.98
N GLY A 194 -11.30 0.53 11.94
CA GLY A 194 -10.69 1.86 11.88
C GLY A 194 -11.76 2.91 11.58
N PRO A 195 -11.69 4.11 12.17
CA PRO A 195 -12.69 5.13 11.96
C PRO A 195 -12.59 5.70 10.53
N GLY A 196 -13.72 5.77 9.84
CA GLY A 196 -13.86 6.52 8.59
C GLY A 196 -14.03 8.02 8.83
N VAL A 197 -14.16 8.79 7.74
CA VAL A 197 -14.31 10.26 7.79
C VAL A 197 -15.45 10.70 8.72
N LEU A 198 -16.58 10.00 8.67
CA LEU A 198 -17.75 10.30 9.53
C LEU A 198 -17.54 9.83 10.99
N GLY A 199 -16.74 8.79 11.20
CA GLY A 199 -16.43 8.28 12.54
C GLY A 199 -15.53 9.23 13.34
N ARG A 200 -14.61 9.93 12.70
CA ARG A 200 -13.77 10.95 13.34
C ARG A 200 -14.55 12.13 13.89
N ALA A 201 -15.69 12.44 13.31
CA ALA A 201 -16.58 13.51 13.80
C ALA A 201 -17.37 13.12 15.07
N ARG A 202 -17.35 11.85 15.48
CA ARG A 202 -18.06 11.33 16.65
C ARG A 202 -17.15 10.87 17.80
N SER A 203 -15.84 10.94 17.59
CA SER A 203 -14.84 10.51 18.59
C SER A 203 -14.19 11.70 19.29
N ILE A 204 -14.97 12.76 19.55
CA ILE A 204 -14.58 13.89 20.39
C ILE A 204 -15.47 13.89 21.61
#